data_bdb5e1ff9f3ca671b259bc1600d7feea
#
_entry.id   bdb5e1ff9f3ca671b259bc1600d7feea
#
_cell.length_a   1.000
_cell.length_b   1.000
_cell.length_c   1.000
_cell.angle_alpha   90.00
_cell.angle_beta   90.00
_cell.angle_gamma   90.00
#
_symmetry.space_group_name_H-M   'P 1'
#
loop_
_entity.id
_entity.type
_entity.pdbx_description
1 polymer ?
#
loop_
_entity_poly.entity_id
_entity_poly.type
_entity_poly.pdbx_seq_one_letter_code
_entity_poly.pdbx_strand_id
1 'polypeptide(L)'
;MPLEGEAAHAYPPGFRQGCGADLEVTRQEVAGKTKTAPQAAANVGVRASQLSLSFVIESWAACAPGVETPQRWSQWAAAPWLPEGEPQVALAAVAPMLRRRFAPLGRLAAQAALDLAGDKRLDADADLDDNPTVYASRYGETGRCLDLLADQARGDALSPTAFGLSVHNAIGAMIALARGDRRNSSAIAAGRATAAAGVVEAMALLEDGAQAASLVVYDSPLPAGYAQFEDEPSAHFAWAWRLRKPRAGERALHLDWQAENTDDDAPHPQLPASLQALWFGLSDATELVQQADGRRCVWSRDA
;
A
#
# COMPACT_ATOMS: atom_id res chain seq x y z
N MET A 1 -28.98 -31.76 23.62
CA MET A 1 -27.70 -31.39 24.22
C MET A 1 -27.10 -30.30 23.37
N PRO A 2 -27.00 -29.07 23.84
CA PRO A 2 -26.39 -27.97 23.09
C PRO A 2 -24.88 -28.02 23.25
N LEU A 3 -24.15 -27.71 22.17
CA LEU A 3 -22.71 -27.52 22.16
C LEU A 3 -22.41 -26.10 22.67
N GLU A 4 -21.86 -26.01 23.86
CA GLU A 4 -21.15 -24.85 24.40
C GLU A 4 -19.79 -24.80 23.70
N GLY A 5 -19.21 -23.68 23.40
CA GLY A 5 -18.97 -22.38 23.85
C GLY A 5 -17.85 -21.83 23.00
N GLU A 6 -18.12 -20.81 22.18
CA GLU A 6 -17.05 -19.97 21.63
C GLU A 6 -16.45 -19.15 22.77
N ALA A 7 -15.20 -19.42 23.11
CA ALA A 7 -14.42 -18.60 24.02
C ALA A 7 -14.05 -17.27 23.33
N ALA A 8 -14.82 -16.24 23.58
CA ALA A 8 -14.41 -14.87 23.33
C ALA A 8 -13.10 -14.60 24.11
N HIS A 9 -11.99 -14.36 23.41
CA HIS A 9 -10.77 -13.86 24.00
C HIS A 9 -11.00 -12.43 24.52
N ALA A 10 -11.41 -12.35 25.79
CA ALA A 10 -11.47 -11.10 26.51
C ALA A 10 -10.04 -10.68 26.87
N TYR A 11 -9.64 -9.46 26.51
CA TYR A 11 -8.43 -8.83 26.98
C TYR A 11 -8.39 -8.78 28.51
N PRO A 12 -7.22 -9.00 29.15
CA PRO A 12 -7.12 -8.94 30.60
C PRO A 12 -7.48 -7.54 31.10
N PRO A 13 -8.18 -7.43 32.27
CA PRO A 13 -8.62 -6.16 32.83
C PRO A 13 -7.43 -5.41 33.48
N GLY A 14 -6.67 -4.72 32.69
CA GLY A 14 -5.50 -3.91 33.11
C GLY A 14 -5.17 -2.79 32.14
N PHE A 15 -5.73 -2.81 30.94
CA PHE A 15 -5.36 -1.87 29.87
C PHE A 15 -6.03 -0.49 29.95
N ARG A 16 -6.77 -0.19 31.02
CA ARG A 16 -7.51 1.09 31.17
C ARG A 16 -6.87 2.10 32.14
N GLN A 17 -5.65 1.88 32.61
CA GLN A 17 -4.98 2.86 33.51
C GLN A 17 -3.56 3.13 33.05
N GLY A 18 -3.36 4.11 32.17
CA GLY A 18 -2.03 4.53 31.77
C GLY A 18 -1.90 5.62 30.71
N CYS A 19 -3.00 6.21 30.23
CA CYS A 19 -2.96 7.38 29.35
C CYS A 19 -3.83 8.52 29.88
N GLY A 20 -3.55 8.94 31.11
CA GLY A 20 -4.12 10.10 31.74
C GLY A 20 -3.02 10.81 32.54
N ALA A 21 -1.97 11.25 31.86
CA ALA A 21 -1.07 12.27 32.43
C ALA A 21 -1.63 13.61 31.97
N ASP A 22 -2.34 14.27 32.87
CA ASP A 22 -2.77 15.66 32.77
C ASP A 22 -1.54 16.53 32.55
N LEU A 23 -1.30 16.98 31.33
CA LEU A 23 -0.45 18.10 31.02
C LEU A 23 -1.26 19.38 31.27
N GLU A 24 -1.25 19.85 32.54
CA GLU A 24 -1.62 21.22 32.87
C GLU A 24 -0.63 22.17 32.18
N VAL A 25 -1.01 22.71 31.04
CA VAL A 25 -0.35 23.86 30.44
C VAL A 25 -0.82 25.09 31.18
N THR A 26 -0.01 25.60 32.12
CA THR A 26 -0.19 26.89 32.80
C THR A 26 -0.25 28.00 31.72
N ARG A 27 -1.45 28.56 31.48
CA ARG A 27 -1.62 29.81 30.78
C ARG A 27 -1.07 30.97 31.63
N GLN A 28 0.10 31.46 31.28
CA GLN A 28 0.52 32.79 31.72
C GLN A 28 -0.20 33.83 30.85
N GLU A 29 -1.07 34.60 31.47
CA GLU A 29 -1.65 35.82 30.94
C GLU A 29 -0.54 36.83 30.61
N VAL A 30 -0.42 37.19 29.32
CA VAL A 30 0.28 38.41 28.94
C VAL A 30 -0.80 39.39 28.47
N ALA A 31 -1.18 40.29 29.41
CA ALA A 31 -1.97 41.45 29.13
C ALA A 31 -1.11 42.52 28.44
N GLY A 32 -1.64 43.08 27.36
CA GLY A 32 -1.31 44.45 26.95
C GLY A 32 -0.55 44.66 25.66
N LYS A 33 -1.27 44.95 24.62
CA LYS A 33 -1.20 46.19 23.79
C LYS A 33 -1.95 45.98 22.47
N THR A 34 -3.12 46.52 22.40
CA THR A 34 -3.83 46.77 21.14
C THR A 34 -2.96 47.60 20.19
N LYS A 35 -2.53 46.99 19.07
CA LYS A 35 -2.11 47.70 17.87
C LYS A 35 -3.07 47.30 16.75
N THR A 36 -3.75 48.33 16.25
CA THR A 36 -4.61 48.32 15.07
C THR A 36 -3.96 47.57 13.93
N ALA A 37 -4.63 46.54 13.44
CA ALA A 37 -4.20 45.75 12.28
C ALA A 37 -4.51 46.57 11.00
N PRO A 38 -3.62 46.62 10.00
CA PRO A 38 -3.98 47.10 8.67
C PRO A 38 -4.83 46.01 7.98
N GLN A 39 -6.07 46.37 7.62
CA GLN A 39 -6.87 45.68 6.64
C GLN A 39 -6.15 45.74 5.29
N ALA A 40 -5.66 44.66 4.82
CA ALA A 40 -5.50 44.21 3.42
C ALA A 40 -4.68 42.91 3.39
N ALA A 41 -5.24 41.82 3.88
CA ALA A 41 -4.78 40.51 3.41
C ALA A 41 -5.46 40.27 2.07
N ALA A 42 -4.75 40.61 0.98
CA ALA A 42 -5.09 40.10 -0.34
C ALA A 42 -5.27 38.58 -0.21
N ASN A 43 -6.43 38.07 -0.63
CA ASN A 43 -6.66 36.67 -0.90
C ASN A 43 -5.62 36.18 -1.90
N VAL A 44 -4.47 35.78 -1.42
CA VAL A 44 -3.62 34.88 -2.18
C VAL A 44 -4.39 33.56 -2.18
N GLY A 45 -5.19 33.36 -3.21
CA GLY A 45 -5.81 32.09 -3.49
C GLY A 45 -4.66 31.09 -3.58
N VAL A 46 -4.47 30.31 -2.52
CA VAL A 46 -3.66 29.10 -2.58
C VAL A 46 -4.37 28.25 -3.62
N ARG A 47 -3.89 28.27 -4.86
CA ARG A 47 -4.26 27.27 -5.85
C ARG A 47 -3.91 25.95 -5.19
N ALA A 48 -4.93 25.15 -4.91
CA ALA A 48 -4.70 23.77 -4.50
C ALA A 48 -3.69 23.19 -5.50
N SER A 49 -2.53 22.76 -5.00
CA SER A 49 -1.47 22.23 -5.84
C SER A 49 -2.00 20.95 -6.48
N GLN A 50 -2.37 21.06 -7.75
CA GLN A 50 -2.76 19.91 -8.57
C GLN A 50 -1.48 19.26 -9.04
N LEU A 51 -1.26 18.01 -8.65
CA LEU A 51 -0.21 17.17 -9.21
C LEU A 51 -0.82 16.38 -10.37
N SER A 52 -0.25 16.53 -11.56
CA SER A 52 -0.61 15.74 -12.75
C SER A 52 0.61 14.96 -13.21
N LEU A 53 0.47 13.66 -13.30
CA LEU A 53 1.54 12.72 -13.68
C LEU A 53 1.11 11.96 -14.93
N SER A 54 2.08 11.69 -15.81
CA SER A 54 1.87 10.90 -17.02
C SER A 54 2.87 9.75 -17.07
N PHE A 55 2.38 8.51 -17.27
CA PHE A 55 3.21 7.31 -17.25
C PHE A 55 2.68 6.23 -18.19
N VAL A 56 3.52 5.24 -18.43
CA VAL A 56 3.18 4.02 -19.18
C VAL A 56 3.45 2.81 -18.27
N ILE A 57 2.51 1.88 -18.24
CA ILE A 57 2.72 0.55 -17.66
C ILE A 57 3.38 -0.31 -18.74
N GLU A 58 4.68 -0.55 -18.62
CA GLU A 58 5.46 -1.33 -19.58
C GLU A 58 5.20 -2.83 -19.45
N SER A 59 5.06 -3.30 -18.22
CA SER A 59 4.67 -4.68 -17.88
C SER A 59 3.98 -4.72 -16.52
N TRP A 60 3.24 -5.80 -16.29
CA TRP A 60 2.52 -6.01 -15.04
C TRP A 60 2.51 -7.48 -14.63
N ALA A 61 2.30 -7.71 -13.35
CA ALA A 61 2.02 -9.01 -12.76
C ALA A 61 1.03 -8.84 -11.61
N ALA A 62 0.25 -9.87 -11.31
CA ALA A 62 -0.66 -9.84 -10.17
C ALA A 62 -0.92 -11.26 -9.64
N CYS A 63 -1.23 -11.35 -8.36
CA CYS A 63 -1.49 -12.60 -7.64
C CYS A 63 -2.53 -12.36 -6.54
N ALA A 64 -3.59 -13.14 -6.55
CA ALA A 64 -4.61 -13.18 -5.50
C ALA A 64 -5.22 -14.58 -5.44
N PRO A 65 -5.86 -14.99 -4.32
CA PRO A 65 -6.56 -16.27 -4.25
C PRO A 65 -7.56 -16.43 -5.41
N GLY A 66 -7.47 -17.55 -6.13
CA GLY A 66 -8.34 -17.85 -7.27
C GLY A 66 -8.08 -17.04 -8.54
N VAL A 67 -7.10 -16.11 -8.55
CA VAL A 67 -6.71 -15.28 -9.70
C VAL A 67 -5.18 -15.32 -9.84
N GLU A 68 -4.65 -16.41 -10.37
CA GLU A 68 -3.21 -16.71 -10.35
C GLU A 68 -2.54 -16.63 -11.74
N THR A 69 -3.31 -16.44 -12.81
CA THR A 69 -2.78 -16.39 -14.18
C THR A 69 -3.15 -15.10 -14.91
N PRO A 70 -2.35 -14.66 -15.89
CA PRO A 70 -2.69 -13.47 -16.70
C PRO A 70 -4.08 -13.57 -17.36
N GLN A 71 -4.48 -14.77 -17.80
CA GLN A 71 -5.80 -14.99 -18.42
C GLN A 71 -6.94 -14.80 -17.40
N ARG A 72 -6.75 -15.26 -16.16
CA ARG A 72 -7.73 -15.03 -15.08
C ARG A 72 -7.82 -13.55 -14.73
N TRP A 73 -6.71 -12.84 -14.70
CA TRP A 73 -6.70 -11.40 -14.49
C TRP A 73 -7.38 -10.62 -15.62
N SER A 74 -7.23 -11.05 -16.88
CA SER A 74 -7.99 -10.46 -18.00
C SER A 74 -9.50 -10.68 -17.86
N GLN A 75 -9.92 -11.88 -17.40
CA GLN A 75 -11.32 -12.17 -17.09
C GLN A 75 -11.84 -11.33 -15.93
N TRP A 76 -11.02 -11.20 -14.87
CA TRP A 76 -11.32 -10.37 -13.73
C TRP A 76 -11.48 -8.89 -14.12
N ALA A 77 -10.63 -8.37 -14.98
CA ALA A 77 -10.71 -6.97 -15.43
C ALA A 77 -12.00 -6.69 -16.23
N ALA A 78 -12.54 -7.68 -16.96
CA ALA A 78 -13.79 -7.54 -17.70
C ALA A 78 -15.04 -7.52 -16.78
N ALA A 79 -15.00 -8.22 -15.65
CA ALA A 79 -16.07 -8.28 -14.66
C ALA A 79 -15.45 -8.46 -13.25
N PRO A 80 -15.00 -7.37 -12.61
CA PRO A 80 -14.24 -7.48 -11.38
C PRO A 80 -15.06 -7.95 -10.19
N TRP A 81 -14.46 -8.79 -9.36
CA TRP A 81 -14.99 -9.24 -8.08
C TRP A 81 -13.92 -9.14 -7.00
N LEU A 82 -14.33 -9.11 -5.75
CA LEU A 82 -13.40 -9.15 -4.61
C LEU A 82 -12.79 -10.56 -4.50
N PRO A 83 -11.46 -10.75 -4.61
CA PRO A 83 -10.85 -12.05 -4.38
C PRO A 83 -11.08 -12.55 -2.96
N GLU A 84 -11.49 -13.81 -2.82
CA GLU A 84 -11.79 -14.44 -1.53
C GLU A 84 -10.88 -15.65 -1.29
N GLY A 85 -10.64 -15.96 -0.01
CA GLY A 85 -9.87 -17.14 0.42
C GLY A 85 -8.44 -16.83 0.84
N GLU A 86 -7.75 -17.86 1.33
CA GLU A 86 -6.38 -17.77 1.81
C GLU A 86 -5.36 -17.93 0.67
N PRO A 87 -4.29 -17.13 0.65
CA PRO A 87 -3.28 -17.23 -0.40
C PRO A 87 -2.46 -18.50 -0.29
N GLN A 88 -2.35 -19.26 -1.40
CA GLN A 88 -1.61 -20.53 -1.52
C GLN A 88 -0.36 -20.35 -2.39
N VAL A 89 0.52 -19.42 -2.03
CA VAL A 89 1.72 -19.09 -2.83
C VAL A 89 2.92 -19.92 -2.37
N ALA A 90 3.39 -20.80 -3.25
CA ALA A 90 4.51 -21.71 -2.95
C ALA A 90 5.87 -21.01 -2.93
N LEU A 91 6.07 -19.92 -3.68
CA LEU A 91 7.36 -19.25 -3.90
C LEU A 91 8.50 -20.24 -4.20
N ALA A 92 8.27 -21.19 -5.11
CA ALA A 92 9.19 -22.30 -5.38
C ALA A 92 10.58 -21.82 -5.82
N ALA A 93 10.65 -20.65 -6.48
CA ALA A 93 11.89 -20.05 -6.93
C ALA A 93 12.78 -19.52 -5.79
N VAL A 94 12.21 -19.22 -4.61
CA VAL A 94 12.95 -18.66 -3.47
C VAL A 94 13.56 -19.79 -2.64
N ALA A 95 14.83 -19.63 -2.21
CA ALA A 95 15.54 -20.60 -1.38
C ALA A 95 14.74 -20.98 -0.12
N PRO A 96 14.68 -22.28 0.27
CA PRO A 96 13.79 -22.76 1.32
C PRO A 96 13.93 -22.06 2.67
N MET A 97 15.15 -21.73 3.10
CA MET A 97 15.40 -21.03 4.37
C MET A 97 14.82 -19.62 4.37
N LEU A 98 14.93 -18.91 3.25
CA LEU A 98 14.41 -17.55 3.12
C LEU A 98 12.89 -17.57 2.95
N ARG A 99 12.38 -18.50 2.14
CA ARG A 99 10.94 -18.69 1.91
C ARG A 99 10.12 -18.89 3.19
N ARG A 100 10.70 -19.57 4.18
CA ARG A 100 10.04 -19.79 5.50
C ARG A 100 9.83 -18.51 6.30
N ARG A 101 10.55 -17.43 5.99
CA ARG A 101 10.42 -16.14 6.68
C ARG A 101 9.28 -15.29 6.13
N PHE A 102 8.84 -15.57 4.90
CA PHE A 102 7.69 -14.88 4.32
C PHE A 102 6.38 -15.39 4.93
N ALA A 103 5.62 -14.49 5.54
CA ALA A 103 4.22 -14.71 5.87
C ALA A 103 3.35 -14.70 4.59
N PRO A 104 2.07 -15.09 4.66
CA PRO A 104 1.21 -15.16 3.49
C PRO A 104 1.20 -13.90 2.62
N LEU A 105 1.07 -12.71 3.22
CA LEU A 105 1.13 -11.43 2.51
C LEU A 105 2.47 -11.22 1.81
N GLY A 106 3.56 -11.47 2.51
CA GLY A 106 4.90 -11.35 1.93
C GLY A 106 5.12 -12.32 0.76
N ARG A 107 4.48 -13.50 0.76
CA ARG A 107 4.54 -14.45 -0.36
C ARG A 107 3.80 -13.93 -1.58
N LEU A 108 2.63 -13.32 -1.41
CA LEU A 108 1.91 -12.65 -2.50
C LEU A 108 2.75 -11.54 -3.13
N ALA A 109 3.26 -10.63 -2.31
CA ALA A 109 4.11 -9.53 -2.77
C ALA A 109 5.35 -10.02 -3.51
N ALA A 110 6.03 -11.04 -2.96
CA ALA A 110 7.20 -11.63 -3.57
C ALA A 110 6.86 -12.32 -4.91
N GLN A 111 5.72 -13.01 -5.01
CA GLN A 111 5.29 -13.63 -6.26
C GLN A 111 5.05 -12.58 -7.35
N ALA A 112 4.28 -11.53 -7.05
CA ALA A 112 4.03 -10.46 -8.01
C ALA A 112 5.33 -9.76 -8.46
N ALA A 113 6.25 -9.48 -7.54
CA ALA A 113 7.54 -8.88 -7.85
C ALA A 113 8.43 -9.80 -8.71
N LEU A 114 8.44 -11.11 -8.45
CA LEU A 114 9.20 -12.10 -9.21
C LEU A 114 8.61 -12.31 -10.60
N ASP A 115 7.29 -12.35 -10.73
CA ASP A 115 6.61 -12.52 -12.01
C ASP A 115 6.79 -11.29 -12.90
N LEU A 116 6.78 -10.08 -12.32
CA LEU A 116 7.13 -8.85 -13.04
C LEU A 116 8.55 -8.88 -13.61
N ALA A 117 9.51 -9.45 -12.87
CA ALA A 117 10.91 -9.57 -13.29
C ALA A 117 11.12 -10.66 -14.37
N GLY A 118 10.18 -11.59 -14.53
CA GLY A 118 10.24 -12.65 -15.53
C GLY A 118 11.46 -13.57 -15.36
N ASP A 119 12.18 -13.87 -16.44
CA ASP A 119 13.32 -14.79 -16.43
C ASP A 119 14.52 -14.27 -15.60
N LYS A 120 14.61 -12.95 -15.39
CA LYS A 120 15.67 -12.31 -14.59
C LYS A 120 15.41 -12.32 -13.08
N ARG A 121 14.38 -12.98 -12.62
CA ARG A 121 13.84 -12.87 -11.25
C ARG A 121 14.80 -13.24 -10.12
N LEU A 122 15.75 -14.16 -10.36
CA LEU A 122 16.69 -14.65 -9.35
C LEU A 122 18.12 -14.77 -9.87
N ASP A 123 18.43 -14.18 -11.00
CA ASP A 123 19.78 -14.18 -11.56
C ASP A 123 20.56 -13.02 -10.92
N ALA A 124 21.48 -13.34 -10.02
CA ALA A 124 22.33 -12.34 -9.36
C ALA A 124 23.31 -11.65 -10.30
N ASP A 125 23.64 -12.29 -11.42
CA ASP A 125 24.53 -11.77 -12.46
C ASP A 125 23.75 -11.13 -13.62
N ALA A 126 22.40 -11.22 -13.60
CA ALA A 126 21.61 -10.51 -14.58
C ALA A 126 21.94 -9.01 -14.48
N ASP A 127 22.21 -8.41 -15.61
CA ASP A 127 22.24 -6.96 -15.74
C ASP A 127 20.81 -6.45 -15.44
N LEU A 128 20.52 -6.40 -14.15
CA LEU A 128 19.29 -5.85 -13.64
C LEU A 128 19.40 -4.37 -13.90
N ASP A 129 18.63 -3.88 -14.87
CA ASP A 129 18.50 -2.44 -15.10
C ASP A 129 18.48 -1.74 -13.76
N ASP A 130 19.22 -0.66 -13.58
CA ASP A 130 19.35 0.09 -12.31
C ASP A 130 18.04 0.81 -11.95
N ASN A 131 16.94 0.04 -11.87
CA ASN A 131 15.60 0.53 -11.65
C ASN A 131 15.19 0.35 -10.20
N PRO A 132 14.80 1.43 -9.52
CA PRO A 132 14.32 1.37 -8.14
C PRO A 132 12.98 0.64 -8.02
N THR A 133 12.67 0.19 -6.80
CA THR A 133 11.39 -0.45 -6.49
C THR A 133 10.66 0.28 -5.36
N VAL A 134 9.39 0.60 -5.58
CA VAL A 134 8.47 1.12 -4.57
C VAL A 134 7.60 -0.04 -4.07
N TYR A 135 7.61 -0.29 -2.78
CA TYR A 135 6.72 -1.22 -2.10
C TYR A 135 5.61 -0.43 -1.41
N ALA A 136 4.37 -0.69 -1.77
CA ALA A 136 3.23 0.04 -1.25
C ALA A 136 2.22 -0.91 -0.60
N SER A 137 1.91 -0.69 0.65
CA SER A 137 0.92 -1.47 1.40
C SER A 137 0.25 -0.57 2.42
N ARG A 138 -1.04 -0.70 2.57
CA ARG A 138 -1.79 0.08 3.52
C ARG A 138 -1.43 -0.28 4.96
N TYR A 139 -1.40 -1.58 5.25
CA TYR A 139 -1.26 -2.11 6.60
C TYR A 139 0.05 -2.88 6.84
N GLY A 140 0.71 -3.36 5.80
CA GLY A 140 1.91 -4.18 5.93
C GLY A 140 1.64 -5.47 6.71
N GLU A 141 2.63 -5.91 7.48
CA GLU A 141 2.59 -7.13 8.31
C GLU A 141 1.91 -6.88 9.69
N THR A 142 0.69 -6.34 9.68
CA THR A 142 -0.05 -5.98 10.91
C THR A 142 -0.20 -7.16 11.87
N GLY A 143 -0.44 -8.37 11.35
CA GLY A 143 -0.54 -9.58 12.19
C GLY A 143 0.69 -9.78 13.07
N ARG A 144 1.91 -9.65 12.49
CA ARG A 144 3.16 -9.76 13.27
C ARG A 144 3.32 -8.66 14.31
N CYS A 145 2.91 -7.43 13.99
CA CYS A 145 2.93 -6.34 14.96
C CYS A 145 2.04 -6.66 16.16
N LEU A 146 0.84 -7.19 15.90
CA LEU A 146 -0.11 -7.53 16.95
C LEU A 146 0.37 -8.71 17.81
N ASP A 147 0.98 -9.73 17.20
CA ASP A 147 1.59 -10.84 17.94
C ASP A 147 2.67 -10.34 18.90
N LEU A 148 3.56 -9.45 18.42
CA LEU A 148 4.61 -8.85 19.26
C LEU A 148 4.05 -7.98 20.39
N LEU A 149 3.00 -7.21 20.12
CA LEU A 149 2.31 -6.42 21.16
C LEU A 149 1.64 -7.32 22.19
N ALA A 150 1.06 -8.43 21.76
CA ALA A 150 0.48 -9.42 22.66
C ALA A 150 1.54 -10.13 23.52
N ASP A 151 2.70 -10.50 22.94
CA ASP A 151 3.85 -11.04 23.67
C ASP A 151 4.33 -10.05 24.71
N GLN A 152 4.50 -8.79 24.33
CA GLN A 152 4.90 -7.72 25.26
C GLN A 152 3.91 -7.54 26.41
N ALA A 153 2.60 -7.56 26.12
CA ALA A 153 1.55 -7.41 27.13
C ALA A 153 1.53 -8.57 28.13
N ARG A 154 1.96 -9.78 27.72
CA ARG A 154 2.11 -10.94 28.61
C ARG A 154 3.43 -10.95 29.38
N GLY A 155 4.37 -10.05 29.07
CA GLY A 155 5.72 -10.05 29.62
C GLY A 155 6.63 -11.12 29.00
N ASP A 156 6.26 -11.67 27.85
CA ASP A 156 7.07 -12.64 27.13
C ASP A 156 8.30 -11.98 26.47
N ALA A 157 9.35 -12.78 26.25
CA ALA A 157 10.56 -12.29 25.59
C ALA A 157 10.28 -12.04 24.10
N LEU A 158 10.50 -10.80 23.65
CA LEU A 158 10.32 -10.43 22.25
C LEU A 158 11.43 -11.02 21.38
N SER A 159 11.03 -11.62 20.24
CA SER A 159 11.96 -12.13 19.24
C SER A 159 12.53 -10.98 18.39
N PRO A 160 13.87 -10.72 18.38
CA PRO A 160 14.46 -9.72 17.51
C PRO A 160 14.18 -9.99 16.01
N THR A 161 14.12 -11.26 15.62
CA THR A 161 13.77 -11.65 14.23
C THR A 161 12.32 -11.31 13.91
N ALA A 162 11.37 -11.61 14.80
CA ALA A 162 9.97 -11.26 14.60
C ALA A 162 9.80 -9.73 14.50
N PHE A 163 10.48 -8.98 15.37
CA PHE A 163 10.49 -7.51 15.32
C PHE A 163 11.03 -6.99 13.98
N GLY A 164 12.19 -7.47 13.53
CA GLY A 164 12.76 -7.07 12.25
C GLY A 164 11.88 -7.41 11.03
N LEU A 165 10.97 -8.39 11.17
CA LEU A 165 10.02 -8.78 10.12
C LEU A 165 8.64 -8.11 10.25
N SER A 166 8.40 -7.32 11.30
CA SER A 166 7.13 -6.62 11.51
C SER A 166 7.12 -5.20 10.97
N VAL A 167 8.30 -4.62 10.66
CA VAL A 167 8.39 -3.26 10.14
C VAL A 167 7.85 -3.19 8.71
N HIS A 168 7.30 -2.03 8.33
CA HIS A 168 6.58 -1.86 7.07
C HIS A 168 7.43 -2.17 5.82
N ASN A 169 8.72 -1.91 5.83
CA ASN A 169 9.63 -2.23 4.72
C ASN A 169 10.18 -3.66 4.73
N ALA A 170 9.79 -4.51 5.70
CA ALA A 170 10.36 -5.86 5.83
C ALA A 170 10.11 -6.75 4.62
N ILE A 171 8.92 -6.69 4.03
CA ILE A 171 8.58 -7.47 2.83
C ILE A 171 9.49 -7.09 1.67
N GLY A 172 9.65 -5.78 1.40
CA GLY A 172 10.56 -5.30 0.37
C GLY A 172 12.01 -5.73 0.59
N ALA A 173 12.50 -5.60 1.82
CA ALA A 173 13.86 -6.05 2.20
C ALA A 173 14.04 -7.56 2.01
N MET A 174 13.04 -8.36 2.32
CA MET A 174 13.07 -9.82 2.13
C MET A 174 13.06 -10.20 0.64
N ILE A 175 12.32 -9.47 -0.20
CA ILE A 175 12.30 -9.66 -1.65
C ILE A 175 13.68 -9.27 -2.24
N ALA A 176 14.22 -8.13 -1.83
CA ALA A 176 15.56 -7.70 -2.25
C ALA A 176 16.63 -8.74 -1.86
N LEU A 177 16.57 -9.27 -0.63
CA LEU A 177 17.48 -10.33 -0.19
C LEU A 177 17.31 -11.61 -1.03
N ALA A 178 16.07 -12.00 -1.38
CA ALA A 178 15.81 -13.18 -2.20
C ALA A 178 16.37 -13.05 -3.62
N ARG A 179 16.44 -11.84 -4.15
CA ARG A 179 16.91 -11.53 -5.48
C ARG A 179 18.39 -11.14 -5.53
N GLY A 180 19.05 -10.96 -4.40
CA GLY A 180 20.38 -10.33 -4.34
C GLY A 180 20.34 -8.86 -4.79
N ASP A 181 19.18 -8.23 -4.77
CA ASP A 181 18.95 -6.87 -5.25
C ASP A 181 19.47 -5.83 -4.24
N ARG A 182 20.30 -4.90 -4.73
CA ARG A 182 20.90 -3.82 -3.91
C ARG A 182 20.46 -2.42 -4.36
N ARG A 183 19.55 -2.33 -5.30
CA ARG A 183 19.04 -1.07 -5.84
C ARG A 183 18.19 -0.34 -4.81
N ASN A 184 17.97 0.94 -5.07
CA ASN A 184 17.13 1.76 -4.21
C ASN A 184 15.71 1.17 -4.10
N SER A 185 15.19 1.16 -2.90
CA SER A 185 13.79 0.80 -2.65
C SER A 185 13.21 1.68 -1.56
N SER A 186 11.94 2.03 -1.72
CA SER A 186 11.12 2.72 -0.73
C SER A 186 9.93 1.87 -0.33
N ALA A 187 9.39 2.12 0.86
CA ALA A 187 8.18 1.49 1.35
C ALA A 187 7.22 2.57 1.84
N ILE A 188 6.00 2.57 1.31
CA ILE A 188 5.01 3.61 1.57
C ILE A 188 3.65 3.05 1.97
N ALA A 189 2.93 3.86 2.75
CA ALA A 189 1.53 3.70 3.09
C ALA A 189 0.84 5.06 3.03
N ALA A 190 -0.38 5.10 2.49
CA ALA A 190 -1.16 6.32 2.36
C ALA A 190 -2.67 6.04 2.47
N GLY A 191 -3.08 5.20 3.43
CA GLY A 191 -4.47 4.80 3.61
C GLY A 191 -5.06 4.20 2.33
N ARG A 192 -6.29 4.56 1.99
CA ARG A 192 -6.94 4.13 0.73
C ARG A 192 -6.24 4.65 -0.53
N ALA A 193 -5.44 5.72 -0.43
CA ALA A 193 -4.68 6.28 -1.55
C ALA A 193 -3.30 5.60 -1.77
N THR A 194 -3.02 4.46 -1.13
CA THR A 194 -1.69 3.80 -1.16
C THR A 194 -1.20 3.51 -2.58
N ALA A 195 -2.04 2.99 -3.47
CA ALA A 195 -1.63 2.72 -4.87
C ALA A 195 -1.27 4.01 -5.62
N ALA A 196 -2.09 5.06 -5.47
CA ALA A 196 -1.82 6.37 -6.09
C ALA A 196 -0.53 7.00 -5.55
N ALA A 197 -0.31 6.93 -4.22
CA ALA A 197 0.95 7.38 -3.60
C ALA A 197 2.16 6.58 -4.12
N GLY A 198 1.98 5.27 -4.36
CA GLY A 198 3.00 4.44 -5.00
C GLY A 198 3.38 4.91 -6.40
N VAL A 199 2.40 5.30 -7.20
CA VAL A 199 2.66 5.89 -8.53
C VAL A 199 3.38 7.23 -8.40
N VAL A 200 2.96 8.10 -7.46
CA VAL A 200 3.64 9.39 -7.22
C VAL A 200 5.11 9.18 -6.89
N GLU A 201 5.41 8.28 -5.97
CA GLU A 201 6.80 7.95 -5.59
C GLU A 201 7.58 7.36 -6.77
N ALA A 202 7.01 6.42 -7.52
CA ALA A 202 7.66 5.85 -8.70
C ALA A 202 7.96 6.93 -9.75
N MET A 203 7.02 7.86 -9.98
CA MET A 203 7.22 8.97 -10.91
C MET A 203 8.29 9.95 -10.44
N ALA A 204 8.38 10.22 -9.12
CA ALA A 204 9.45 11.02 -8.56
C ALA A 204 10.84 10.40 -8.82
N LEU A 205 10.96 9.08 -8.70
CA LEU A 205 12.20 8.37 -9.02
C LEU A 205 12.54 8.43 -10.53
N LEU A 206 11.53 8.45 -11.41
CA LEU A 206 11.74 8.67 -12.85
C LEU A 206 12.16 10.11 -13.16
N GLU A 207 11.66 11.10 -12.41
CA GLU A 207 12.12 12.48 -12.53
C GLU A 207 13.55 12.65 -12.04
N ASP A 208 13.96 11.88 -11.04
CA ASP A 208 15.33 11.86 -10.49
C ASP A 208 16.33 11.10 -11.37
N GLY A 209 15.88 10.58 -12.52
CA GLY A 209 16.75 10.02 -13.57
C GLY A 209 16.65 8.52 -13.82
N ALA A 210 15.84 7.77 -13.04
CA ALA A 210 15.61 6.36 -13.33
C ALA A 210 14.92 6.19 -14.70
N GLN A 211 15.29 5.16 -15.44
CA GLN A 211 14.70 4.88 -16.76
C GLN A 211 13.34 4.17 -16.63
N ALA A 212 13.17 3.37 -15.60
CA ALA A 212 11.92 2.77 -15.19
C ALA A 212 11.89 2.63 -13.67
N ALA A 213 10.73 2.41 -13.08
CA ALA A 213 10.57 2.08 -11.67
C ALA A 213 9.58 0.91 -11.52
N SER A 214 9.84 0.01 -10.60
CA SER A 214 8.89 -1.04 -10.23
C SER A 214 8.03 -0.56 -9.07
N LEU A 215 6.72 -0.73 -9.17
CA LEU A 215 5.76 -0.51 -8.09
C LEU A 215 5.15 -1.86 -7.72
N VAL A 216 5.24 -2.26 -6.46
CA VAL A 216 4.64 -3.49 -5.93
C VAL A 216 3.63 -3.09 -4.86
N VAL A 217 2.36 -3.34 -5.10
CA VAL A 217 1.25 -3.03 -4.18
C VAL A 217 0.69 -4.33 -3.63
N TYR A 218 0.49 -4.41 -2.33
CA TYR A 218 0.00 -5.62 -1.67
C TYR A 218 -0.73 -5.28 -0.38
N ASP A 219 -1.82 -6.00 -0.12
CA ASP A 219 -2.55 -5.89 1.14
C ASP A 219 -3.23 -7.21 1.51
N SER A 220 -3.65 -7.30 2.75
CA SER A 220 -4.44 -8.37 3.33
C SER A 220 -5.47 -7.78 4.28
N PRO A 221 -6.59 -8.49 4.54
CA PRO A 221 -7.52 -8.11 5.59
C PRO A 221 -6.81 -7.91 6.93
N LEU A 222 -7.32 -7.00 7.74
CA LEU A 222 -6.85 -6.84 9.10
C LEU A 222 -7.19 -8.10 9.93
N PRO A 223 -6.38 -8.43 10.95
CA PRO A 223 -6.73 -9.48 11.90
C PRO A 223 -8.11 -9.22 12.52
N ALA A 224 -8.88 -10.27 12.77
CA ALA A 224 -10.30 -10.20 13.20
C ALA A 224 -10.55 -9.22 14.37
N GLY A 225 -9.61 -9.11 15.34
CA GLY A 225 -9.70 -8.16 16.45
C GLY A 225 -9.60 -6.68 16.04
N TYR A 226 -9.26 -6.39 14.79
CA TYR A 226 -9.06 -5.04 14.24
C TYR A 226 -9.93 -4.78 13.01
N ALA A 227 -10.83 -5.68 12.66
CA ALA A 227 -11.74 -5.54 11.50
C ALA A 227 -12.59 -4.25 11.56
N GLN A 228 -12.86 -3.72 12.76
CA GLN A 228 -13.57 -2.45 12.92
C GLN A 228 -12.82 -1.22 12.40
N PHE A 229 -11.54 -1.35 12.05
CA PHE A 229 -10.74 -0.30 11.44
C PHE A 229 -10.66 -0.42 9.92
N GLU A 230 -11.29 -1.43 9.32
CA GLU A 230 -11.44 -1.52 7.87
C GLU A 230 -12.53 -0.55 7.41
N ASP A 231 -12.19 0.32 6.48
CA ASP A 231 -13.07 1.37 5.93
C ASP A 231 -13.32 1.21 4.42
N GLU A 232 -12.86 0.08 3.86
CA GLU A 232 -13.14 -0.38 2.50
C GLU A 232 -13.15 -1.91 2.47
N PRO A 233 -13.71 -2.57 1.42
CA PRO A 233 -13.62 -4.01 1.26
C PRO A 233 -12.16 -4.48 1.31
N SER A 234 -11.89 -5.59 1.97
CA SER A 234 -10.54 -6.12 2.13
C SER A 234 -10.38 -7.48 1.46
N ALA A 235 -9.20 -7.73 0.90
CA ALA A 235 -8.84 -8.99 0.26
C ALA A 235 -7.34 -9.24 0.35
N HIS A 236 -6.95 -10.49 0.17
CA HIS A 236 -5.56 -10.85 -0.04
C HIS A 236 -5.19 -10.63 -1.51
N PHE A 237 -4.26 -9.73 -1.79
CA PHE A 237 -3.76 -9.50 -3.14
C PHE A 237 -2.35 -8.94 -3.16
N ALA A 238 -1.68 -9.10 -4.28
CA ALA A 238 -0.51 -8.32 -4.67
C ALA A 238 -0.51 -8.11 -6.18
N TRP A 239 -0.04 -6.96 -6.61
CA TRP A 239 0.23 -6.69 -8.00
C TRP A 239 1.48 -5.84 -8.14
N ALA A 240 2.07 -5.86 -9.32
CA ALA A 240 3.27 -5.12 -9.62
C ALA A 240 3.18 -4.51 -11.03
N TRP A 241 3.65 -3.27 -11.17
CA TRP A 241 3.79 -2.55 -12.43
C TRP A 241 5.25 -2.15 -12.63
N ARG A 242 5.71 -2.24 -13.87
CA ARG A 242 6.90 -1.55 -14.34
C ARG A 242 6.46 -0.27 -15.02
N LEU A 243 6.85 0.86 -14.44
CA LEU A 243 6.45 2.20 -14.86
C LEU A 243 7.61 2.90 -15.54
N ARG A 244 7.33 3.70 -16.56
CA ARG A 244 8.27 4.62 -17.21
C ARG A 244 7.55 5.87 -17.72
N LYS A 245 8.33 6.86 -18.09
CA LYS A 245 7.80 8.05 -18.78
C LYS A 245 7.29 7.68 -20.18
N PRO A 246 6.19 8.30 -20.66
CA PRO A 246 5.73 8.11 -22.03
C PRO A 246 6.74 8.66 -23.05
N ARG A 247 6.83 8.00 -24.19
CA ARG A 247 7.59 8.48 -25.36
C ARG A 247 6.67 9.34 -26.24
N ALA A 248 7.26 10.14 -27.13
CA ALA A 248 6.48 10.97 -28.04
C ALA A 248 5.51 10.13 -28.89
N GLY A 249 4.21 10.47 -28.85
CA GLY A 249 3.15 9.80 -29.58
C GLY A 249 2.67 8.47 -29.00
N GLU A 250 3.13 8.11 -27.80
CA GLU A 250 2.69 6.91 -27.09
C GLU A 250 1.49 7.25 -26.19
N ARG A 251 0.49 6.37 -26.17
CA ARG A 251 -0.66 6.50 -25.26
C ARG A 251 -0.19 6.38 -23.79
N ALA A 252 -0.56 7.36 -23.00
CA ALA A 252 -0.18 7.42 -21.59
C ALA A 252 -1.39 7.20 -20.67
N LEU A 253 -1.11 6.79 -19.46
CA LEU A 253 -1.99 6.90 -18.32
C LEU A 253 -1.65 8.17 -17.56
N HIS A 254 -2.66 8.78 -16.98
CA HIS A 254 -2.52 10.00 -16.19
C HIS A 254 -3.06 9.77 -14.79
N LEU A 255 -2.42 10.40 -13.81
CA LEU A 255 -2.90 10.47 -12.44
C LEU A 255 -2.90 11.94 -12.00
N ASP A 256 -4.09 12.50 -11.80
CA ASP A 256 -4.29 13.79 -11.18
C ASP A 256 -4.60 13.61 -9.70
N TRP A 257 -3.86 14.34 -8.87
CA TRP A 257 -4.00 14.28 -7.43
C TRP A 257 -4.30 15.68 -6.88
N GLN A 258 -5.42 15.79 -6.18
CA GLN A 258 -5.90 17.04 -5.60
C GLN A 258 -6.29 16.85 -4.13
N ALA A 259 -6.04 17.87 -3.31
CA ALA A 259 -6.68 17.95 -2.01
C ALA A 259 -8.16 18.29 -2.19
N GLU A 260 -9.06 17.55 -1.60
CA GLU A 260 -10.49 17.80 -1.66
C GLU A 260 -11.09 17.67 -0.26
N ASN A 261 -11.85 18.70 0.15
CA ASN A 261 -12.65 18.63 1.37
C ASN A 261 -13.97 17.93 1.03
N THR A 262 -13.97 16.62 0.95
CA THR A 262 -15.20 15.85 0.78
C THR A 262 -15.56 15.15 2.07
N ASP A 263 -16.82 15.30 2.47
CA ASP A 263 -17.43 14.40 3.43
C ASP A 263 -17.46 12.99 2.83
N ASP A 264 -17.15 11.99 3.64
CA ASP A 264 -16.95 10.56 3.28
C ASP A 264 -18.23 9.84 2.77
N ASP A 265 -19.20 10.54 2.20
CA ASP A 265 -20.47 10.00 1.70
C ASP A 265 -20.41 9.36 0.30
N ALA A 266 -19.20 9.10 -0.24
CA ALA A 266 -19.10 8.34 -1.48
C ALA A 266 -19.58 6.88 -1.25
N PRO A 267 -20.36 6.30 -2.19
CA PRO A 267 -20.81 4.91 -2.05
C PRO A 267 -19.63 3.99 -1.86
N HIS A 268 -19.72 3.08 -0.88
CA HIS A 268 -18.66 2.13 -0.59
C HIS A 268 -18.31 1.33 -1.86
N PRO A 269 -17.08 1.39 -2.34
CA PRO A 269 -16.68 0.68 -3.54
C PRO A 269 -16.77 -0.84 -3.33
N GLN A 270 -17.01 -1.60 -4.39
CA GLN A 270 -17.01 -3.06 -4.33
C GLN A 270 -15.60 -3.66 -4.22
N LEU A 271 -14.56 -2.86 -4.53
CA LEU A 271 -13.15 -3.24 -4.47
C LEU A 271 -12.38 -2.23 -3.64
N PRO A 272 -11.32 -2.65 -2.93
CA PRO A 272 -10.39 -1.72 -2.31
C PRO A 272 -9.74 -0.83 -3.37
N ALA A 273 -9.42 0.41 -2.99
CA ALA A 273 -8.89 1.42 -3.91
C ALA A 273 -7.64 0.93 -4.67
N SER A 274 -6.78 0.14 -4.02
CA SER A 274 -5.60 -0.45 -4.65
C SER A 274 -5.94 -1.47 -5.74
N LEU A 275 -7.02 -2.25 -5.62
CA LEU A 275 -7.48 -3.15 -6.67
C LEU A 275 -8.24 -2.40 -7.78
N GLN A 276 -8.92 -1.29 -7.47
CA GLN A 276 -9.50 -0.42 -8.49
C GLN A 276 -8.43 0.17 -9.41
N ALA A 277 -7.26 0.57 -8.86
CA ALA A 277 -6.13 1.04 -9.66
C ALA A 277 -5.60 -0.05 -10.60
N LEU A 278 -5.46 -1.30 -10.11
CA LEU A 278 -5.11 -2.44 -10.97
C LEU A 278 -6.16 -2.66 -12.07
N TRP A 279 -7.44 -2.67 -11.71
CA TRP A 279 -8.53 -2.81 -12.67
C TRP A 279 -8.46 -1.75 -13.76
N PHE A 280 -8.26 -0.48 -13.40
CA PHE A 280 -8.10 0.59 -14.37
C PHE A 280 -6.91 0.35 -15.31
N GLY A 281 -5.77 -0.12 -14.78
CA GLY A 281 -4.60 -0.45 -15.58
C GLY A 281 -4.82 -1.59 -16.58
N LEU A 282 -5.70 -2.57 -16.25
CA LEU A 282 -5.96 -3.76 -17.04
C LEU A 282 -7.21 -3.66 -17.94
N SER A 283 -8.10 -2.71 -17.67
CA SER A 283 -9.36 -2.51 -18.42
C SER A 283 -9.20 -1.44 -19.51
N ASP A 284 -10.23 -1.28 -20.35
CA ASP A 284 -10.33 -0.20 -21.33
C ASP A 284 -11.05 1.05 -20.79
N ALA A 285 -11.26 1.12 -19.46
CA ALA A 285 -11.87 2.28 -18.83
C ALA A 285 -11.05 3.54 -19.13
N THR A 286 -11.72 4.62 -19.49
CA THR A 286 -11.07 5.89 -19.84
C THR A 286 -10.80 6.76 -18.62
N GLU A 287 -11.57 6.56 -17.54
CA GLU A 287 -11.44 7.32 -16.29
C GLU A 287 -11.80 6.44 -15.08
N LEU A 288 -11.11 6.66 -13.97
CA LEU A 288 -11.44 6.17 -12.64
C LEU A 288 -11.24 7.31 -11.64
N VAL A 289 -12.27 7.62 -10.85
CA VAL A 289 -12.20 8.61 -9.78
C VAL A 289 -12.22 7.88 -8.43
N GLN A 290 -11.24 8.19 -7.59
CA GLN A 290 -11.13 7.70 -6.23
C GLN A 290 -11.13 8.88 -5.27
N GLN A 291 -11.97 8.81 -4.25
CA GLN A 291 -12.02 9.79 -3.16
C GLN A 291 -11.66 9.08 -1.87
N ALA A 292 -10.62 9.53 -1.20
CA ALA A 292 -10.13 8.89 0.01
C ALA A 292 -9.28 9.84 0.85
N ASP A 293 -9.52 9.85 2.14
CA ASP A 293 -8.67 10.52 3.12
C ASP A 293 -8.41 12.01 2.81
N GLY A 294 -9.46 12.74 2.39
CA GLY A 294 -9.38 14.17 2.03
C GLY A 294 -8.67 14.43 0.70
N ARG A 295 -8.60 13.43 -0.17
CA ARG A 295 -7.93 13.51 -1.48
C ARG A 295 -8.83 12.96 -2.58
N ARG A 296 -8.71 13.56 -3.75
CA ARG A 296 -9.31 13.08 -5.00
C ARG A 296 -8.20 12.69 -5.97
N CYS A 297 -8.19 11.42 -6.36
CA CYS A 297 -7.29 10.87 -7.37
C CYS A 297 -8.11 10.56 -8.63
N VAL A 298 -7.75 11.16 -9.76
CA VAL A 298 -8.37 10.89 -11.06
C VAL A 298 -7.34 10.19 -11.94
N TRP A 299 -7.64 8.95 -12.27
CA TRP A 299 -6.89 8.17 -13.24
C TRP A 299 -7.56 8.33 -14.58
N SER A 300 -6.81 8.64 -15.61
CA SER A 300 -7.32 8.75 -16.98
C SER A 300 -6.32 8.20 -17.99
N ARG A 301 -6.73 8.06 -19.24
CA ARG A 301 -5.83 7.64 -20.33
C ARG A 301 -6.10 8.42 -21.59
N ASP A 302 -5.05 8.56 -22.40
CA ASP A 302 -5.16 9.14 -23.74
C ASP A 302 -6.18 8.36 -24.60
N ALA A 303 -6.88 9.09 -25.47
CA ALA A 303 -7.89 8.55 -26.36
C ALA A 303 -7.31 7.58 -27.42
#